data_8838c519d37fd06f31e9d2d421305c38
#
_entry.id   8838c519d37fd06f31e9d2d421305c38
#
_cell.length_a   1.000
_cell.length_b   1.000
_cell.length_c   1.000
_cell.angle_alpha   90.00
_cell.angle_beta   90.00
_cell.angle_gamma   90.00
#
_symmetry.space_group_name_H-M   'P 1'
#
loop_
_entity.id
_entity.type
_entity.pdbx_description
1 polymer ?
#
loop_
_entity_poly.entity_id
_entity_poly.type
_entity_poly.pdbx_seq_one_letter_code
_entity_poly.pdbx_strand_id
1 'polypeptide(L)'
;MDFYNRLSADLEQLREAGCYRTLRFLPENLVNLSGNDYLGLLNDTAFREAFYETLSGETRNLSAASSRLLTGNVPVAIELEETIAAAYGAESALVFGSGYHANTGILPALVGPKSLVLSDKLNHASMIDGIRASGATFYRFRHNDLAHARTFLERYAQAYDEVFLMTESVFSMDGDCTDLDALVKLKADFPNVILYLDEAHGVGVFGETGLGLAHAKGVHQSIDILIGTFGKALCSTGAFAVCSKVIRDTLINKMRPFIFTTALPPINLAWSLYVFNALPKMQARRAHLHSMGERLAATIRARGVDCVSESQIVPYVIGSNEDAIAEAERFQKAGFYVLPIRPPTVPRGTARLRFSLSADLSEETFNRLLDVFHTI
;
A
#
# COMPACT_ATOMS: atom_id res chain seq x y z
N MET A 1 15.75 14.38 -34.38
CA MET A 1 16.50 13.45 -33.49
C MET A 1 15.89 12.08 -33.69
N ASP A 2 16.68 11.06 -33.97
CA ASP A 2 16.22 9.68 -34.08
C ASP A 2 15.63 9.21 -32.72
N PHE A 3 14.66 8.31 -32.79
CA PHE A 3 13.95 7.78 -31.62
C PHE A 3 14.90 7.29 -30.51
N TYR A 4 15.90 6.48 -30.88
CA TYR A 4 16.87 5.96 -29.92
C TYR A 4 17.78 7.04 -29.34
N ASN A 5 18.19 8.03 -30.13
CA ASN A 5 18.99 9.16 -29.66
C ASN A 5 18.22 10.02 -28.66
N ARG A 6 16.90 10.21 -28.87
CA ARG A 6 16.05 10.90 -27.89
C ARG A 6 15.98 10.14 -26.58
N LEU A 7 15.72 8.82 -26.60
CA LEU A 7 15.67 8.00 -25.38
C LEU A 7 17.02 8.00 -24.64
N SER A 8 18.15 7.94 -25.37
CA SER A 8 19.47 7.99 -24.78
C SER A 8 19.74 9.33 -24.08
N ALA A 9 19.34 10.42 -24.69
CA ALA A 9 19.46 11.76 -24.10
C ALA A 9 18.61 11.90 -22.82
N ASP A 10 17.35 11.39 -22.84
CA ASP A 10 16.46 11.39 -21.68
C ASP A 10 17.09 10.58 -20.51
N LEU A 11 17.68 9.42 -20.80
CA LEU A 11 18.37 8.59 -19.80
C LEU A 11 19.63 9.27 -19.23
N GLU A 12 20.38 9.99 -20.06
CA GLU A 12 21.56 10.74 -19.59
C GLU A 12 21.16 11.90 -18.67
N GLN A 13 20.10 12.64 -18.99
CA GLN A 13 19.55 13.64 -18.09
C GLN A 13 19.16 13.05 -16.72
N LEU A 14 18.61 11.83 -16.70
CA LEU A 14 18.31 11.14 -15.42
C LEU A 14 19.60 10.79 -14.65
N ARG A 15 20.71 10.45 -15.33
CA ARG A 15 22.00 10.20 -14.67
C ARG A 15 22.59 11.48 -14.10
N GLU A 16 22.64 12.54 -14.89
CA GLU A 16 23.13 13.86 -14.45
C GLU A 16 22.34 14.41 -13.26
N ALA A 17 21.00 14.18 -13.23
CA ALA A 17 20.13 14.57 -12.13
C ALA A 17 20.23 13.63 -10.92
N GLY A 18 21.06 12.57 -10.94
CA GLY A 18 21.12 11.56 -9.89
C GLY A 18 19.82 10.78 -9.69
N CYS A 19 18.95 10.72 -10.73
CA CYS A 19 17.62 10.08 -10.68
C CYS A 19 17.55 8.76 -11.46
N TYR A 20 18.64 8.35 -12.10
CA TYR A 20 18.70 7.10 -12.88
C TYR A 20 18.49 5.88 -11.98
N ARG A 21 17.61 4.98 -12.39
CA ARG A 21 17.24 3.77 -11.63
C ARG A 21 17.86 2.53 -12.26
N THR A 22 18.37 1.64 -11.41
CA THR A 22 18.89 0.33 -11.79
C THR A 22 18.22 -0.76 -10.97
N LEU A 23 18.09 -1.96 -11.56
CA LEU A 23 17.72 -3.17 -10.81
C LEU A 23 18.91 -3.56 -9.93
N ARG A 24 18.64 -3.82 -8.64
CA ARG A 24 19.68 -4.16 -7.67
C ARG A 24 19.32 -5.47 -6.97
N PHE A 25 20.31 -6.25 -6.64
CA PHE A 25 20.17 -7.35 -5.71
C PHE A 25 20.30 -6.84 -4.28
N LEU A 26 19.53 -7.44 -3.36
CA LEU A 26 19.77 -7.25 -1.93
C LEU A 26 21.07 -7.95 -1.57
N PRO A 27 22.07 -7.25 -1.00
CA PRO A 27 23.29 -7.90 -0.53
C PRO A 27 23.00 -8.87 0.62
N GLU A 28 23.57 -10.08 0.57
CA GLU A 28 23.27 -11.17 1.52
C GLU A 28 23.60 -10.81 2.99
N ASN A 29 24.56 -9.93 3.22
CA ASN A 29 25.03 -9.58 4.56
C ASN A 29 24.37 -8.32 5.15
N LEU A 30 23.38 -7.74 4.48
CA LEU A 30 22.72 -6.53 4.94
C LEU A 30 21.29 -6.80 5.40
N VAL A 31 20.91 -6.19 6.51
CA VAL A 31 19.54 -6.18 7.01
C VAL A 31 18.68 -5.32 6.10
N ASN A 32 17.63 -5.88 5.51
CA ASN A 32 16.76 -5.17 4.58
C ASN A 32 15.80 -4.22 5.31
N LEU A 33 15.97 -2.92 5.10
CA LEU A 33 15.08 -1.85 5.61
C LEU A 33 14.39 -1.08 4.47
N SER A 34 14.34 -1.67 3.25
CA SER A 34 13.71 -1.06 2.07
C SER A 34 12.59 -1.90 1.46
N GLY A 35 12.28 -3.05 2.08
CA GLY A 35 11.18 -3.93 1.67
C GLY A 35 9.83 -3.50 2.24
N ASN A 36 8.82 -4.35 2.02
CA ASN A 36 7.48 -4.15 2.60
C ASN A 36 6.98 -5.42 3.31
N ASP A 37 7.86 -6.36 3.65
CA ASP A 37 7.54 -7.54 4.45
C ASP A 37 7.43 -7.16 5.93
N TYR A 38 6.40 -6.39 6.27
CA TYR A 38 6.25 -5.80 7.60
C TYR A 38 6.10 -6.83 8.72
N LEU A 39 5.53 -8.01 8.42
CA LEU A 39 5.37 -9.08 9.40
C LEU A 39 6.55 -10.07 9.45
N GLY A 40 7.56 -9.91 8.56
CA GLY A 40 8.73 -10.76 8.52
C GLY A 40 8.45 -12.20 8.09
N LEU A 41 7.48 -12.39 7.18
CA LEU A 41 7.05 -13.71 6.72
C LEU A 41 7.97 -14.30 5.66
N LEU A 42 8.72 -13.46 4.94
CA LEU A 42 9.63 -13.90 3.88
C LEU A 42 10.72 -14.85 4.43
N ASN A 43 11.19 -14.58 5.64
CA ASN A 43 12.23 -15.35 6.30
C ASN A 43 11.69 -16.43 7.26
N ASP A 44 10.37 -16.51 7.48
CA ASP A 44 9.76 -17.52 8.35
C ASP A 44 9.61 -18.85 7.62
N THR A 45 10.70 -19.61 7.61
CA THR A 45 10.76 -20.92 6.94
C THR A 45 9.78 -21.90 7.55
N ALA A 46 9.63 -21.93 8.88
CA ALA A 46 8.72 -22.87 9.54
C ALA A 46 7.26 -22.61 9.15
N PHE A 47 6.86 -21.33 9.10
CA PHE A 47 5.52 -20.92 8.66
C PHE A 47 5.25 -21.30 7.20
N ARG A 48 6.25 -21.14 6.34
CA ARG A 48 6.17 -21.48 4.91
C ARG A 48 6.10 -23.01 4.69
N GLU A 49 6.91 -23.79 5.40
CA GLU A 49 6.89 -25.26 5.31
C GLU A 49 5.54 -25.81 5.79
N ALA A 50 5.00 -25.28 6.90
CA ALA A 50 3.65 -25.64 7.36
C ALA A 50 2.56 -25.35 6.31
N PHE A 51 2.70 -24.26 5.55
CA PHE A 51 1.80 -23.99 4.43
C PHE A 51 1.92 -25.06 3.33
N TYR A 52 3.13 -25.47 2.95
CA TYR A 52 3.30 -26.47 1.89
C TYR A 52 2.65 -27.80 2.23
N GLU A 53 2.57 -28.17 3.50
CA GLU A 53 1.86 -29.36 3.97
C GLU A 53 0.34 -29.27 3.78
N THR A 54 -0.23 -28.07 3.72
CA THR A 54 -1.69 -27.88 3.49
C THR A 54 -2.08 -28.01 2.02
N LEU A 55 -1.13 -27.93 1.10
CA LEU A 55 -1.41 -27.92 -0.34
C LEU A 55 -1.91 -29.29 -0.83
N SER A 56 -3.04 -29.28 -1.54
CA SER A 56 -3.62 -30.47 -2.14
C SER A 56 -4.33 -30.14 -3.47
N GLY A 57 -4.46 -31.12 -4.35
CA GLY A 57 -5.21 -30.97 -5.58
C GLY A 57 -4.84 -29.71 -6.38
N GLU A 58 -5.83 -28.91 -6.70
CA GLU A 58 -5.64 -27.72 -7.54
C GLU A 58 -4.85 -26.59 -6.86
N THR A 59 -4.80 -26.53 -5.51
CA THR A 59 -4.02 -25.51 -4.81
C THR A 59 -2.52 -25.62 -5.05
N ARG A 60 -2.04 -26.71 -5.64
CA ARG A 60 -0.66 -26.90 -6.10
C ARG A 60 -0.37 -26.31 -7.48
N ASN A 61 -1.41 -25.89 -8.22
CA ASN A 61 -1.24 -25.39 -9.58
C ASN A 61 -0.51 -24.04 -9.57
N LEU A 62 0.50 -23.93 -10.43
CA LEU A 62 1.35 -22.74 -10.57
C LEU A 62 0.76 -21.68 -11.51
N SER A 63 -0.38 -21.97 -12.15
CA SER A 63 -1.05 -21.05 -13.06
C SER A 63 -2.54 -21.39 -13.14
N ALA A 64 -3.37 -20.37 -13.31
CA ALA A 64 -4.76 -20.52 -13.70
C ALA A 64 -4.92 -20.64 -15.24
N ALA A 65 -3.88 -20.26 -16.00
CA ALA A 65 -3.80 -20.28 -17.47
C ALA A 65 -4.97 -19.59 -18.22
N SER A 66 -5.77 -18.81 -17.52
CA SER A 66 -6.97 -18.14 -18.05
C SER A 66 -7.40 -16.98 -17.16
N SER A 67 -8.28 -16.10 -17.67
CA SER A 67 -8.95 -15.09 -16.85
C SER A 67 -10.04 -15.71 -15.96
N ARG A 68 -10.41 -15.02 -14.88
CA ARG A 68 -11.47 -15.46 -13.97
C ARG A 68 -12.83 -15.62 -14.65
N LEU A 69 -13.11 -14.84 -15.69
CA LEU A 69 -14.38 -14.91 -16.42
C LEU A 69 -14.44 -16.05 -17.46
N LEU A 70 -13.34 -16.73 -17.70
CA LEU A 70 -13.30 -17.91 -18.55
C LEU A 70 -13.16 -19.17 -17.68
N THR A 71 -11.95 -19.69 -17.55
CA THR A 71 -11.68 -20.96 -16.82
C THR A 71 -10.74 -20.78 -15.62
N GLY A 72 -10.30 -19.55 -15.33
CA GLY A 72 -9.36 -19.26 -14.25
C GLY A 72 -10.01 -18.95 -12.89
N ASN A 73 -11.35 -19.08 -12.76
CA ASN A 73 -12.02 -18.95 -11.48
C ASN A 73 -11.98 -20.28 -10.72
N VAL A 74 -11.20 -20.33 -9.67
CA VAL A 74 -10.93 -21.53 -8.87
C VAL A 74 -11.58 -21.42 -7.48
N PRO A 75 -11.99 -22.54 -6.84
CA PRO A 75 -12.63 -22.53 -5.52
C PRO A 75 -11.88 -21.74 -4.46
N VAL A 76 -10.56 -21.86 -4.37
CA VAL A 76 -9.75 -21.14 -3.38
C VAL A 76 -9.82 -19.61 -3.56
N ALA A 77 -10.11 -19.10 -4.76
CA ALA A 77 -10.31 -17.68 -4.96
C ALA A 77 -11.62 -17.18 -4.32
N ILE A 78 -12.67 -17.99 -4.44
CA ILE A 78 -13.98 -17.71 -3.84
C ILE A 78 -13.88 -17.81 -2.33
N GLU A 79 -13.23 -18.84 -1.80
CA GLU A 79 -13.00 -19.03 -0.37
C GLU A 79 -12.23 -17.85 0.24
N LEU A 80 -11.18 -17.36 -0.44
CA LEU A 80 -10.43 -16.18 0.00
C LEU A 80 -11.31 -14.92 0.03
N GLU A 81 -12.13 -14.69 -1.01
CA GLU A 81 -13.05 -13.56 -1.09
C GLU A 81 -14.11 -13.61 0.02
N GLU A 82 -14.70 -14.78 0.25
CA GLU A 82 -15.69 -15.01 1.32
C GLU A 82 -15.07 -14.82 2.71
N THR A 83 -13.85 -15.35 2.92
CA THR A 83 -13.11 -15.19 4.16
C THR A 83 -12.81 -13.71 4.46
N ILE A 84 -12.37 -12.96 3.46
CA ILE A 84 -12.11 -11.51 3.60
C ILE A 84 -13.42 -10.78 3.90
N ALA A 85 -14.48 -11.01 3.12
CA ALA A 85 -15.76 -10.36 3.33
C ALA A 85 -16.30 -10.62 4.75
N ALA A 86 -16.23 -11.86 5.22
CA ALA A 86 -16.65 -12.26 6.57
C ALA A 86 -15.83 -11.57 7.66
N ALA A 87 -14.49 -11.48 7.50
CA ALA A 87 -13.61 -10.84 8.46
C ALA A 87 -13.90 -9.34 8.63
N TYR A 88 -14.25 -8.65 7.53
CA TYR A 88 -14.66 -7.24 7.57
C TYR A 88 -16.16 -7.04 7.87
N GLY A 89 -16.95 -8.10 8.01
CA GLY A 89 -18.41 -8.01 8.15
C GLY A 89 -19.08 -7.31 6.96
N ALA A 90 -18.50 -7.46 5.76
CA ALA A 90 -18.95 -6.80 4.53
C ALA A 90 -19.79 -7.73 3.65
N GLU A 91 -20.56 -7.14 2.73
CA GLU A 91 -21.37 -7.92 1.78
C GLU A 91 -20.52 -8.75 0.81
N SER A 92 -19.34 -8.26 0.45
CA SER A 92 -18.49 -8.93 -0.53
C SER A 92 -17.03 -8.44 -0.50
N ALA A 93 -16.17 -9.28 -1.06
CA ALA A 93 -14.82 -8.90 -1.46
C ALA A 93 -14.54 -9.41 -2.88
N LEU A 94 -13.54 -8.81 -3.55
CA LEU A 94 -13.08 -9.23 -4.87
C LEU A 94 -11.55 -9.18 -4.91
N VAL A 95 -10.90 -10.24 -5.43
CA VAL A 95 -9.44 -10.37 -5.51
C VAL A 95 -8.93 -9.95 -6.89
N PHE A 96 -7.79 -9.26 -6.91
CA PHE A 96 -7.12 -8.72 -8.11
C PHE A 96 -5.66 -9.16 -8.19
N GLY A 97 -5.06 -9.07 -9.38
CA GLY A 97 -3.66 -9.42 -9.61
C GLY A 97 -2.64 -8.54 -8.87
N SER A 98 -2.99 -7.32 -8.48
CA SER A 98 -2.17 -6.41 -7.66
C SER A 98 -2.99 -5.21 -7.17
N GLY A 99 -2.48 -4.48 -6.17
CA GLY A 99 -3.06 -3.18 -5.75
C GLY A 99 -3.04 -2.15 -6.88
N TYR A 100 -2.03 -2.20 -7.74
CA TYR A 100 -1.97 -1.33 -8.92
C TYR A 100 -3.16 -1.61 -9.87
N HIS A 101 -3.45 -2.89 -10.18
CA HIS A 101 -4.61 -3.26 -10.99
C HIS A 101 -5.92 -2.85 -10.32
N ALA A 102 -6.06 -3.02 -9.01
CA ALA A 102 -7.25 -2.59 -8.27
C ALA A 102 -7.46 -1.08 -8.45
N ASN A 103 -6.48 -0.26 -8.09
CA ASN A 103 -6.59 1.21 -8.14
C ASN A 103 -6.77 1.76 -9.56
N THR A 104 -6.09 1.19 -10.57
CA THR A 104 -6.22 1.65 -11.96
C THR A 104 -7.51 1.21 -12.63
N GLY A 105 -8.18 0.19 -12.11
CA GLY A 105 -9.37 -0.40 -12.75
C GLY A 105 -10.70 -0.09 -12.07
N ILE A 106 -10.72 0.03 -10.74
CA ILE A 106 -11.97 0.20 -9.99
C ILE A 106 -12.65 1.51 -10.35
N LEU A 107 -11.93 2.63 -10.23
CA LEU A 107 -12.52 3.94 -10.50
C LEU A 107 -13.06 4.06 -11.93
N PRO A 108 -12.30 3.70 -13.00
CA PRO A 108 -12.83 3.73 -14.37
C PRO A 108 -14.06 2.85 -14.62
N ALA A 109 -14.25 1.80 -13.80
CA ALA A 109 -15.41 0.92 -13.92
C ALA A 109 -16.68 1.47 -13.25
N LEU A 110 -16.52 2.40 -12.30
CA LEU A 110 -17.61 2.89 -11.45
C LEU A 110 -18.09 4.30 -11.83
N VAL A 111 -17.18 5.18 -12.28
CA VAL A 111 -17.54 6.59 -12.54
C VAL A 111 -18.51 6.73 -13.70
N GLY A 112 -19.45 7.64 -13.53
CA GLY A 112 -20.40 8.09 -14.54
C GLY A 112 -20.07 9.50 -15.09
N PRO A 113 -20.90 10.02 -16.00
CA PRO A 113 -20.68 11.34 -16.61
C PRO A 113 -20.76 12.51 -15.61
N LYS A 114 -21.41 12.30 -14.47
CA LYS A 114 -21.57 13.26 -13.39
C LYS A 114 -20.88 12.83 -12.10
N SER A 115 -19.77 12.12 -12.21
CA SER A 115 -18.92 11.80 -11.08
C SER A 115 -17.83 12.86 -10.88
N LEU A 116 -17.56 13.18 -9.62
CA LEU A 116 -16.43 13.99 -9.20
C LEU A 116 -15.45 13.12 -8.39
N VAL A 117 -14.16 13.37 -8.54
CA VAL A 117 -13.13 12.73 -7.71
C VAL A 117 -12.39 13.80 -6.90
N LEU A 118 -12.35 13.62 -5.59
CA LEU A 118 -11.51 14.39 -4.68
C LEU A 118 -10.40 13.47 -4.15
N SER A 119 -9.17 13.76 -4.48
CA SER A 119 -8.01 12.93 -4.14
C SER A 119 -7.06 13.66 -3.20
N ASP A 120 -6.55 12.97 -2.19
CA ASP A 120 -5.40 13.48 -1.45
C ASP A 120 -4.22 13.72 -2.40
N LYS A 121 -3.44 14.77 -2.14
CA LYS A 121 -2.33 15.18 -3.00
C LYS A 121 -1.21 14.14 -3.04
N LEU A 122 -1.03 13.35 -2.00
CA LEU A 122 0.02 12.34 -1.89
C LEU A 122 -0.46 10.89 -2.13
N ASN A 123 -1.70 10.70 -2.57
CA ASN A 123 -2.18 9.38 -2.97
C ASN A 123 -1.22 8.69 -3.94
N HIS A 124 -1.10 7.38 -3.80
CA HIS A 124 -0.24 6.52 -4.60
C HIS A 124 -0.46 6.70 -6.11
N ALA A 125 0.61 6.54 -6.89
CA ALA A 125 0.58 6.72 -8.35
C ALA A 125 -0.52 5.90 -9.04
N SER A 126 -0.80 4.68 -8.57
CA SER A 126 -1.87 3.83 -9.12
C SER A 126 -3.26 4.45 -8.97
N MET A 127 -3.54 5.16 -7.87
CA MET A 127 -4.79 5.89 -7.68
C MET A 127 -4.90 7.05 -8.66
N ILE A 128 -3.79 7.81 -8.84
CA ILE A 128 -3.72 8.91 -9.81
C ILE A 128 -3.90 8.41 -11.25
N ASP A 129 -3.30 7.27 -11.58
CA ASP A 129 -3.46 6.66 -12.91
C ASP A 129 -4.90 6.16 -13.13
N GLY A 130 -5.54 5.60 -12.10
CA GLY A 130 -6.95 5.25 -12.13
C GLY A 130 -7.87 6.47 -12.33
N ILE A 131 -7.60 7.57 -11.63
CA ILE A 131 -8.33 8.84 -11.80
C ILE A 131 -8.20 9.33 -13.25
N ARG A 132 -6.99 9.36 -13.79
CA ARG A 132 -6.75 9.79 -15.20
C ARG A 132 -7.45 8.88 -16.20
N ALA A 133 -7.36 7.56 -15.98
CA ALA A 133 -8.00 6.58 -16.86
C ALA A 133 -9.53 6.64 -16.80
N SER A 134 -10.11 7.11 -15.72
CA SER A 134 -11.56 7.24 -15.56
C SER A 134 -12.16 8.36 -16.42
N GLY A 135 -11.38 9.41 -16.74
CA GLY A 135 -11.86 10.60 -17.43
C GLY A 135 -12.78 11.50 -16.58
N ALA A 136 -12.97 11.19 -15.29
CA ALA A 136 -13.79 11.99 -14.39
C ALA A 136 -13.16 13.35 -14.12
N THR A 137 -14.00 14.35 -13.83
CA THR A 137 -13.53 15.61 -13.26
C THR A 137 -12.89 15.32 -11.90
N PHE A 138 -11.70 15.88 -11.64
CA PHE A 138 -11.06 15.67 -10.35
C PHE A 138 -10.38 16.91 -9.81
N TYR A 139 -10.31 16.98 -8.47
CA TYR A 139 -9.51 17.95 -7.73
C TYR A 139 -8.62 17.23 -6.73
N ARG A 140 -7.53 17.89 -6.35
CA ARG A 140 -6.61 17.39 -5.33
C ARG A 140 -6.64 18.31 -4.13
N PHE A 141 -6.99 17.79 -2.96
CA PHE A 141 -6.88 18.54 -1.72
C PHE A 141 -5.47 18.40 -1.11
N ARG A 142 -5.11 19.34 -0.23
CA ARG A 142 -3.83 19.30 0.48
C ARG A 142 -3.75 18.04 1.33
N HIS A 143 -2.57 17.46 1.36
CA HIS A 143 -2.30 16.22 2.07
C HIS A 143 -2.81 16.26 3.52
N ASN A 144 -3.58 15.25 3.91
CA ASN A 144 -4.24 15.07 5.21
C ASN A 144 -5.05 16.29 5.70
N ASP A 145 -5.42 17.22 4.79
CA ASP A 145 -6.20 18.42 5.11
C ASP A 145 -7.70 18.21 4.78
N LEU A 146 -8.42 17.55 5.69
CA LEU A 146 -9.85 17.30 5.53
C LEU A 146 -10.69 18.59 5.55
N ALA A 147 -10.20 19.68 6.17
CA ALA A 147 -10.86 20.98 6.08
C ALA A 147 -10.79 21.52 4.65
N HIS A 148 -9.67 21.37 3.96
CA HIS A 148 -9.57 21.72 2.55
C HIS A 148 -10.42 20.80 1.66
N ALA A 149 -10.49 19.49 1.94
CA ALA A 149 -11.41 18.58 1.25
C ALA A 149 -12.88 19.05 1.42
N ARG A 150 -13.28 19.48 2.63
CA ARG A 150 -14.60 20.04 2.92
C ARG A 150 -14.92 21.24 2.03
N THR A 151 -13.98 22.16 1.81
CA THR A 151 -14.25 23.33 0.95
C THR A 151 -14.60 22.95 -0.50
N PHE A 152 -14.03 21.85 -1.01
CA PHE A 152 -14.42 21.31 -2.31
C PHE A 152 -15.81 20.67 -2.28
N LEU A 153 -16.11 19.89 -1.23
CA LEU A 153 -17.42 19.26 -1.08
C LEU A 153 -18.53 20.31 -0.98
N GLU A 154 -18.38 21.34 -0.15
CA GLU A 154 -19.33 22.45 -0.01
C GLU A 154 -19.56 23.19 -1.33
N ARG A 155 -18.51 23.32 -2.14
CA ARG A 155 -18.58 24.04 -3.41
C ARG A 155 -19.16 23.21 -4.54
N TYR A 156 -18.91 21.92 -4.59
CA TYR A 156 -19.13 21.12 -5.79
C TYR A 156 -20.07 19.92 -5.59
N ALA A 157 -20.24 19.37 -4.38
CA ALA A 157 -20.93 18.10 -4.20
C ALA A 157 -22.35 18.10 -4.78
N GLN A 158 -23.09 19.22 -4.65
CA GLN A 158 -24.46 19.33 -5.17
C GLN A 158 -24.58 19.31 -6.71
N ALA A 159 -23.47 19.55 -7.41
CA ALA A 159 -23.46 19.58 -8.89
C ALA A 159 -23.20 18.18 -9.50
N TYR A 160 -22.88 17.18 -8.68
CA TYR A 160 -22.53 15.84 -9.10
C TYR A 160 -23.44 14.80 -8.45
N ASP A 161 -23.67 13.71 -9.17
CA ASP A 161 -24.51 12.62 -8.68
C ASP A 161 -23.76 11.84 -7.57
N GLU A 162 -22.43 11.64 -7.73
CA GLU A 162 -21.53 11.05 -6.73
C GLU A 162 -20.18 11.75 -6.70
N VAL A 163 -19.58 11.76 -5.51
CA VAL A 163 -18.24 12.30 -5.25
C VAL A 163 -17.35 11.23 -4.61
N PHE A 164 -16.38 10.73 -5.34
CA PHE A 164 -15.38 9.81 -4.79
C PHE A 164 -14.34 10.58 -3.99
N LEU A 165 -14.32 10.38 -2.68
CA LEU A 165 -13.29 10.93 -1.79
C LEU A 165 -12.25 9.87 -1.53
N MET A 166 -11.05 10.05 -2.09
CA MET A 166 -9.99 9.05 -2.16
C MET A 166 -8.78 9.44 -1.31
N THR A 167 -8.36 8.53 -0.44
CA THR A 167 -7.15 8.68 0.38
C THR A 167 -6.53 7.33 0.73
N GLU A 168 -5.34 7.34 1.33
CA GLU A 168 -4.71 6.17 1.94
C GLU A 168 -4.88 6.20 3.47
N SER A 169 -4.94 5.06 4.13
CA SER A 169 -4.94 5.02 5.59
C SER A 169 -3.56 5.32 6.18
N VAL A 170 -2.52 4.83 5.51
CA VAL A 170 -1.10 5.03 5.85
C VAL A 170 -0.35 5.37 4.56
N PHE A 171 0.31 6.51 4.52
CA PHE A 171 1.02 6.98 3.34
C PHE A 171 2.42 6.37 3.21
N SER A 172 2.74 5.92 2.02
CA SER A 172 3.89 5.07 1.74
C SER A 172 5.26 5.75 1.93
N MET A 173 5.34 7.10 1.85
CA MET A 173 6.61 7.83 1.89
C MET A 173 6.90 8.48 3.23
N ASP A 174 5.88 8.84 3.98
CA ASP A 174 6.00 9.56 5.23
C ASP A 174 5.54 8.73 6.45
N GLY A 175 4.80 7.65 6.22
CA GLY A 175 4.32 6.75 7.27
C GLY A 175 3.27 7.38 8.19
N ASP A 176 2.77 8.56 7.82
CA ASP A 176 1.70 9.24 8.51
C ASP A 176 0.33 8.63 8.19
N CYS A 177 -0.62 8.85 9.07
CA CYS A 177 -1.95 8.27 8.97
C CYS A 177 -3.01 9.33 8.66
N THR A 178 -4.05 8.94 7.94
CA THR A 178 -5.27 9.75 7.78
C THR A 178 -6.11 9.67 9.06
N ASP A 179 -6.65 10.81 9.51
CA ASP A 179 -7.69 10.83 10.56
C ASP A 179 -9.00 10.26 10.00
N LEU A 180 -9.15 8.92 10.14
CA LEU A 180 -10.30 8.19 9.63
C LEU A 180 -11.60 8.54 10.35
N ASP A 181 -11.53 8.92 11.62
CA ASP A 181 -12.71 9.38 12.39
C ASP A 181 -13.25 10.69 11.80
N ALA A 182 -12.37 11.64 11.51
CA ALA A 182 -12.74 12.89 10.86
C ALA A 182 -13.19 12.66 9.40
N LEU A 183 -12.58 11.73 8.68
CA LEU A 183 -12.96 11.37 7.30
C LEU A 183 -14.40 10.83 7.24
N VAL A 184 -14.76 9.92 8.13
CA VAL A 184 -16.13 9.36 8.20
C VAL A 184 -17.15 10.42 8.61
N LYS A 185 -16.79 11.30 9.55
CA LYS A 185 -17.65 12.46 9.90
C LYS A 185 -17.85 13.39 8.70
N LEU A 186 -16.79 13.62 7.91
CA LEU A 186 -16.90 14.42 6.69
C LEU A 186 -17.88 13.79 5.68
N LYS A 187 -17.80 12.46 5.46
CA LYS A 187 -18.78 11.76 4.62
C LYS A 187 -20.21 11.92 5.10
N ALA A 188 -20.45 11.83 6.40
CA ALA A 188 -21.79 11.91 6.97
C ALA A 188 -22.53 13.24 6.65
N ASP A 189 -21.78 14.33 6.42
CA ASP A 189 -22.33 15.62 6.05
C ASP A 189 -22.70 15.73 4.55
N PHE A 190 -22.24 14.77 3.72
CA PHE A 190 -22.44 14.79 2.27
C PHE A 190 -22.89 13.40 1.77
N PRO A 191 -24.21 13.17 1.63
CA PRO A 191 -24.76 11.83 1.39
C PRO A 191 -24.38 11.21 0.04
N ASN A 192 -23.89 11.98 -0.92
CA ASN A 192 -23.40 11.49 -2.21
C ASN A 192 -21.88 11.26 -2.25
N VAL A 193 -21.20 11.31 -1.10
CA VAL A 193 -19.78 10.97 -1.00
C VAL A 193 -19.59 9.45 -0.88
N ILE A 194 -18.73 8.92 -1.75
CA ILE A 194 -18.27 7.54 -1.77
C ILE A 194 -16.83 7.54 -1.24
N LEU A 195 -16.59 6.92 -0.08
CA LEU A 195 -15.23 6.80 0.48
C LEU A 195 -14.47 5.66 -0.19
N TYR A 196 -13.34 6.00 -0.78
CA TYR A 196 -12.37 5.07 -1.34
C TYR A 196 -11.08 5.13 -0.51
N LEU A 197 -10.79 4.09 0.25
CA LEU A 197 -9.65 4.01 1.15
C LEU A 197 -8.67 2.94 0.72
N ASP A 198 -7.40 3.31 0.47
CA ASP A 198 -6.31 2.36 0.26
C ASP A 198 -5.62 2.05 1.59
N GLU A 199 -5.75 0.79 2.02
CA GLU A 199 -5.15 0.21 3.25
C GLU A 199 -3.90 -0.63 2.96
N ALA A 200 -3.26 -0.43 1.81
CA ALA A 200 -2.13 -1.27 1.39
C ALA A 200 -0.98 -1.31 2.40
N HIS A 201 -0.80 -0.25 3.20
CA HIS A 201 0.19 -0.17 4.28
C HIS A 201 -0.41 -0.41 5.68
N GLY A 202 -1.74 -0.53 5.77
CA GLY A 202 -2.47 -0.75 7.01
C GLY A 202 -2.77 -2.23 7.29
N VAL A 203 -3.21 -2.96 6.26
CA VAL A 203 -3.56 -4.39 6.37
C VAL A 203 -2.35 -5.23 6.78
N GLY A 204 -2.52 -6.12 7.74
CA GLY A 204 -1.48 -6.91 8.39
C GLY A 204 -0.80 -6.20 9.56
N VAL A 205 -0.83 -4.86 9.59
CA VAL A 205 -0.05 -4.03 10.53
C VAL A 205 -0.90 -3.46 11.65
N PHE A 206 -2.08 -2.92 11.37
CA PHE A 206 -2.91 -2.24 12.35
C PHE A 206 -4.05 -3.13 12.87
N GLY A 207 -4.39 -2.91 14.15
CA GLY A 207 -5.47 -3.60 14.85
C GLY A 207 -5.09 -4.96 15.42
N GLU A 208 -5.88 -5.44 16.38
CA GLU A 208 -5.64 -6.73 17.05
C GLU A 208 -5.68 -7.90 16.07
N THR A 209 -6.58 -7.84 15.09
CA THR A 209 -6.76 -8.87 14.07
C THR A 209 -5.88 -8.64 12.81
N GLY A 210 -5.24 -7.47 12.69
CA GLY A 210 -4.43 -7.13 11.51
C GLY A 210 -5.26 -6.77 10.27
N LEU A 211 -6.50 -6.34 10.44
CA LEU A 211 -7.39 -5.97 9.31
C LEU A 211 -7.24 -4.49 8.89
N GLY A 212 -6.20 -3.79 9.35
CA GLY A 212 -5.90 -2.43 8.96
C GLY A 212 -6.45 -1.35 9.89
N LEU A 213 -6.13 -0.10 9.56
CA LEU A 213 -6.41 1.04 10.44
C LEU A 213 -7.91 1.35 10.55
N ALA A 214 -8.66 1.25 9.45
CA ALA A 214 -10.11 1.49 9.48
C ALA A 214 -10.85 0.47 10.36
N HIS A 215 -10.41 -0.79 10.31
CA HIS A 215 -10.95 -1.82 11.19
C HIS A 215 -10.54 -1.58 12.65
N ALA A 216 -9.29 -1.24 12.90
CA ALA A 216 -8.77 -0.93 14.24
C ALA A 216 -9.52 0.24 14.89
N LYS A 217 -9.93 1.23 14.11
CA LYS A 217 -10.74 2.38 14.53
C LYS A 217 -12.25 2.10 14.62
N GLY A 218 -12.70 0.93 14.16
CA GLY A 218 -14.14 0.58 14.11
C GLY A 218 -14.95 1.37 13.07
N VAL A 219 -14.29 2.01 12.09
CA VAL A 219 -14.95 2.85 11.09
C VAL A 219 -15.06 2.20 9.71
N HIS A 220 -14.52 0.99 9.54
CA HIS A 220 -14.45 0.27 8.26
C HIS A 220 -15.82 0.07 7.58
N GLN A 221 -16.91 -0.07 8.36
CA GLN A 221 -18.27 -0.19 7.84
C GLN A 221 -18.78 1.09 7.14
N SER A 222 -18.14 2.23 7.38
CA SER A 222 -18.46 3.50 6.74
C SER A 222 -17.67 3.74 5.45
N ILE A 223 -16.71 2.86 5.13
CA ILE A 223 -15.92 2.93 3.91
C ILE A 223 -16.63 2.13 2.81
N ASP A 224 -16.89 2.76 1.66
CA ASP A 224 -17.63 2.11 0.57
C ASP A 224 -16.74 1.17 -0.25
N ILE A 225 -15.46 1.52 -0.40
CA ILE A 225 -14.46 0.75 -1.12
C ILE A 225 -13.16 0.78 -0.33
N LEU A 226 -12.80 -0.34 0.29
CA LEU A 226 -11.55 -0.50 1.02
C LEU A 226 -10.65 -1.43 0.22
N ILE A 227 -9.42 -0.98 -0.07
CA ILE A 227 -8.42 -1.75 -0.81
C ILE A 227 -7.35 -2.26 0.14
N GLY A 228 -7.09 -3.57 0.12
CA GLY A 228 -5.95 -4.18 0.77
C GLY A 228 -5.02 -4.83 -0.25
N THR A 229 -3.76 -5.05 0.11
CA THR A 229 -2.82 -5.78 -0.74
C THR A 229 -2.23 -7.00 -0.03
N PHE A 230 -2.03 -8.07 -0.79
CA PHE A 230 -1.28 -9.23 -0.31
C PHE A 230 0.24 -9.04 -0.48
N GLY A 231 0.68 -8.07 -1.29
CA GLY A 231 2.08 -7.89 -1.71
C GLY A 231 2.98 -7.18 -0.71
N LYS A 232 2.52 -6.94 0.52
CA LYS A 232 3.29 -6.26 1.57
C LYS A 232 3.32 -7.11 2.85
N ALA A 233 2.66 -6.70 3.92
CA ALA A 233 2.65 -7.44 5.20
C ALA A 233 2.25 -8.92 5.06
N LEU A 234 1.39 -9.26 4.10
CA LEU A 234 0.96 -10.64 3.88
C LEU A 234 1.96 -11.46 3.03
N CYS A 235 3.06 -10.88 2.58
CA CYS A 235 4.17 -11.56 1.88
C CYS A 235 3.71 -12.47 0.73
N SER A 236 2.73 -12.01 -0.07
CA SER A 236 2.15 -12.73 -1.21
C SER A 236 2.13 -11.83 -2.45
N THR A 237 1.24 -12.11 -3.40
CA THR A 237 0.97 -11.25 -4.55
C THR A 237 -0.53 -11.08 -4.73
N GLY A 238 -0.94 -9.94 -5.32
CA GLY A 238 -2.34 -9.61 -5.49
C GLY A 238 -2.84 -8.54 -4.53
N ALA A 239 -4.14 -8.31 -4.61
CA ALA A 239 -4.87 -7.35 -3.77
C ALA A 239 -6.33 -7.76 -3.65
N PHE A 240 -7.05 -7.08 -2.78
CA PHE A 240 -8.50 -7.25 -2.66
C PHE A 240 -9.18 -5.90 -2.47
N ALA A 241 -10.45 -5.85 -2.87
CA ALA A 241 -11.36 -4.79 -2.47
C ALA A 241 -12.47 -5.38 -1.60
N VAL A 242 -12.80 -4.68 -0.51
CA VAL A 242 -14.01 -4.91 0.30
C VAL A 242 -15.02 -3.86 -0.08
N CYS A 243 -16.25 -4.27 -0.46
CA CYS A 243 -17.28 -3.36 -0.94
C CYS A 243 -18.65 -4.03 -0.90
N SER A 244 -19.71 -3.27 -1.27
CA SER A 244 -21.04 -3.83 -1.45
C SER A 244 -21.09 -4.82 -2.62
N LYS A 245 -22.08 -5.72 -2.61
CA LYS A 245 -22.29 -6.69 -3.68
C LYS A 245 -22.51 -6.03 -5.03
N VAL A 246 -23.23 -4.91 -5.08
CA VAL A 246 -23.50 -4.20 -6.34
C VAL A 246 -22.24 -3.60 -6.94
N ILE A 247 -21.32 -3.09 -6.11
CA ILE A 247 -20.01 -2.62 -6.56
C ILE A 247 -19.20 -3.81 -7.10
N ARG A 248 -19.08 -4.90 -6.35
CA ARG A 248 -18.39 -6.11 -6.78
C ARG A 248 -18.90 -6.62 -8.14
N ASP A 249 -20.20 -6.76 -8.30
CA ASP A 249 -20.80 -7.27 -9.53
C ASP A 249 -20.56 -6.29 -10.71
N THR A 250 -20.54 -4.98 -10.44
CA THR A 250 -20.15 -3.97 -11.45
C THR A 250 -18.68 -4.12 -11.86
N LEU A 251 -17.77 -4.33 -10.91
CA LEU A 251 -16.36 -4.56 -11.21
C LEU A 251 -16.13 -5.81 -12.05
N ILE A 252 -16.79 -6.91 -11.73
CA ILE A 252 -16.72 -8.16 -12.51
C ILE A 252 -17.14 -7.91 -13.98
N ASN A 253 -18.13 -7.04 -14.22
CA ASN A 253 -18.71 -6.85 -15.54
C ASN A 253 -18.08 -5.69 -16.34
N LYS A 254 -17.41 -4.73 -15.70
CA LYS A 254 -16.90 -3.52 -16.36
C LYS A 254 -15.41 -3.26 -16.16
N MET A 255 -14.78 -3.81 -15.14
CA MET A 255 -13.39 -3.51 -14.81
C MET A 255 -12.43 -4.20 -15.77
N ARG A 256 -11.86 -3.45 -16.70
CA ARG A 256 -10.95 -3.98 -17.73
C ARG A 256 -9.74 -4.74 -17.19
N PRO A 257 -8.99 -4.25 -16.17
CA PRO A 257 -7.88 -5.00 -15.57
C PRO A 257 -8.30 -6.30 -14.88
N PHE A 258 -9.59 -6.50 -14.55
CA PHE A 258 -10.12 -7.75 -14.05
C PHE A 258 -10.51 -8.70 -15.18
N ILE A 259 -11.19 -8.19 -16.20
CA ILE A 259 -11.74 -8.97 -17.31
C ILE A 259 -10.62 -9.53 -18.21
N PHE A 260 -9.62 -8.71 -18.53
CA PHE A 260 -8.62 -8.98 -19.56
C PHE A 260 -7.24 -9.38 -19.02
N THR A 261 -7.17 -9.89 -17.79
CA THR A 261 -5.94 -10.41 -17.20
C THR A 261 -6.07 -11.89 -16.85
N THR A 262 -4.96 -12.60 -16.83
CA THR A 262 -4.87 -13.94 -16.26
C THR A 262 -5.12 -13.89 -14.76
N ALA A 263 -5.89 -14.83 -14.23
CA ALA A 263 -6.14 -14.97 -12.80
C ALA A 263 -4.84 -15.32 -12.03
N LEU A 264 -4.83 -14.99 -10.75
CA LEU A 264 -3.72 -15.37 -9.87
C LEU A 264 -3.58 -16.90 -9.81
N PRO A 265 -2.35 -17.41 -9.74
CA PRO A 265 -2.11 -18.85 -9.57
C PRO A 265 -2.82 -19.39 -8.31
N PRO A 266 -3.42 -20.58 -8.38
CA PRO A 266 -4.08 -21.18 -7.22
C PRO A 266 -3.20 -21.28 -5.97
N ILE A 267 -1.91 -21.59 -6.14
CA ILE A 267 -0.94 -21.65 -5.03
C ILE A 267 -0.78 -20.28 -4.33
N ASN A 268 -0.80 -19.17 -5.08
CA ASN A 268 -0.72 -17.83 -4.50
C ASN A 268 -2.00 -17.46 -3.75
N LEU A 269 -3.15 -17.84 -4.27
CA LEU A 269 -4.42 -17.64 -3.59
C LEU A 269 -4.49 -18.44 -2.29
N ALA A 270 -4.04 -19.71 -2.32
CA ALA A 270 -3.94 -20.57 -1.14
C ALA A 270 -2.99 -19.99 -0.08
N TRP A 271 -1.82 -19.48 -0.49
CA TRP A 271 -0.89 -18.79 0.39
C TRP A 271 -1.52 -17.53 1.01
N SER A 272 -2.17 -16.70 0.18
CA SER A 272 -2.86 -15.50 0.67
C SER A 272 -3.94 -15.83 1.69
N LEU A 273 -4.72 -16.87 1.46
CA LEU A 273 -5.74 -17.37 2.39
C LEU A 273 -5.12 -17.88 3.70
N TYR A 274 -4.04 -18.66 3.59
CA TYR A 274 -3.33 -19.21 4.74
C TYR A 274 -2.77 -18.08 5.64
N VAL A 275 -2.11 -17.09 5.04
CA VAL A 275 -1.59 -15.92 5.76
C VAL A 275 -2.73 -15.08 6.35
N PHE A 276 -3.78 -14.80 5.57
CA PHE A 276 -4.91 -14.00 6.04
C PHE A 276 -5.58 -14.63 7.27
N ASN A 277 -5.80 -15.94 7.26
CA ASN A 277 -6.33 -16.69 8.41
C ASN A 277 -5.39 -16.70 9.63
N ALA A 278 -4.09 -16.51 9.43
CA ALA A 278 -3.10 -16.47 10.49
C ALA A 278 -2.96 -15.06 11.12
N LEU A 279 -3.43 -13.98 10.47
CA LEU A 279 -3.26 -12.60 10.94
C LEU A 279 -3.69 -12.40 12.40
N PRO A 280 -4.82 -12.92 12.91
CA PRO A 280 -5.20 -12.72 14.30
C PRO A 280 -4.18 -13.27 15.31
N LYS A 281 -3.38 -14.28 14.92
CA LYS A 281 -2.36 -14.91 15.76
C LYS A 281 -1.01 -14.15 15.74
N MET A 282 -0.88 -13.11 14.91
CA MET A 282 0.37 -12.34 14.74
C MET A 282 0.39 -11.03 15.55
N GLN A 283 -0.39 -10.93 16.61
CA GLN A 283 -0.47 -9.72 17.44
C GLN A 283 0.89 -9.33 18.06
N ALA A 284 1.69 -10.30 18.51
CA ALA A 284 3.02 -10.04 19.06
C ALA A 284 3.96 -9.42 18.00
N ARG A 285 3.91 -9.87 16.73
CA ARG A 285 4.68 -9.29 15.63
C ARG A 285 4.27 -7.83 15.38
N ARG A 286 2.96 -7.54 15.37
CA ARG A 286 2.45 -6.17 15.23
C ARG A 286 2.87 -5.26 16.36
N ALA A 287 2.76 -5.72 17.60
CA ALA A 287 3.17 -4.96 18.77
C ALA A 287 4.67 -4.62 18.75
N HIS A 288 5.51 -5.59 18.40
CA HIS A 288 6.95 -5.38 18.22
C HIS A 288 7.24 -4.37 17.11
N LEU A 289 6.60 -4.51 15.96
CA LEU A 289 6.73 -3.61 14.81
C LEU A 289 6.35 -2.16 15.16
N HIS A 290 5.24 -1.95 15.86
CA HIS A 290 4.82 -0.63 16.34
C HIS A 290 5.82 -0.02 17.31
N SER A 291 6.28 -0.78 18.30
CA SER A 291 7.30 -0.31 19.26
C SER A 291 8.58 0.15 18.56
N MET A 292 9.05 -0.61 17.56
CA MET A 292 10.21 -0.22 16.77
C MET A 292 9.96 1.06 15.97
N GLY A 293 8.78 1.20 15.35
CA GLY A 293 8.39 2.39 14.59
C GLY A 293 8.43 3.66 15.45
N GLU A 294 7.79 3.61 16.63
CA GLU A 294 7.77 4.72 17.58
C GLU A 294 9.18 5.11 18.06
N ARG A 295 10.01 4.13 18.42
CA ARG A 295 11.38 4.34 18.89
C ARG A 295 12.27 4.94 17.81
N LEU A 296 12.18 4.45 16.57
CA LEU A 296 12.96 5.00 15.47
C LEU A 296 12.52 6.43 15.12
N ALA A 297 11.22 6.70 15.05
CA ALA A 297 10.69 8.04 14.83
C ALA A 297 11.12 9.02 15.95
N ALA A 298 11.10 8.58 17.21
CA ALA A 298 11.58 9.36 18.33
C ALA A 298 13.09 9.67 18.22
N THR A 299 13.90 8.68 17.82
CA THR A 299 15.35 8.86 17.60
C THR A 299 15.64 9.89 16.50
N ILE A 300 14.88 9.85 15.39
CA ILE A 300 15.03 10.81 14.29
C ILE A 300 14.62 12.22 14.75
N ARG A 301 13.49 12.35 15.46
CA ARG A 301 13.06 13.65 16.03
C ARG A 301 14.05 14.23 17.01
N ALA A 302 14.70 13.39 17.84
CA ALA A 302 15.73 13.84 18.79
C ALA A 302 16.96 14.46 18.10
N ARG A 303 17.16 14.20 16.80
CA ARG A 303 18.18 14.82 15.97
C ARG A 303 17.75 16.16 15.35
N GLY A 304 16.58 16.66 15.68
CA GLY A 304 16.04 17.89 15.10
C GLY A 304 15.48 17.71 13.67
N VAL A 305 15.27 16.48 13.20
CA VAL A 305 14.64 16.19 11.92
C VAL A 305 13.16 15.94 12.15
N ASP A 306 12.32 16.63 11.39
CA ASP A 306 10.88 16.42 11.45
C ASP A 306 10.50 15.02 10.93
N CYS A 307 9.73 14.28 11.71
CA CYS A 307 9.29 12.93 11.39
C CYS A 307 7.83 12.77 11.82
N VAL A 308 6.95 12.74 10.83
CA VAL A 308 5.49 12.66 11.02
C VAL A 308 4.97 11.23 11.13
N SER A 309 5.84 10.23 11.02
CA SER A 309 5.45 8.82 11.02
C SER A 309 4.71 8.40 12.29
N GLU A 310 3.66 7.61 12.06
CA GLU A 310 2.83 6.93 13.05
C GLU A 310 2.77 5.40 12.78
N SER A 311 3.70 4.89 11.94
CA SER A 311 3.64 3.52 11.43
C SER A 311 5.03 2.86 11.36
N GLN A 312 5.08 1.67 10.76
CA GLN A 312 6.30 0.91 10.46
C GLN A 312 7.16 1.55 9.36
N ILE A 313 6.69 2.61 8.72
CA ILE A 313 7.40 3.36 7.69
C ILE A 313 7.91 4.64 8.30
N VAL A 314 9.23 4.77 8.45
CA VAL A 314 9.83 5.91 9.16
C VAL A 314 10.76 6.66 8.21
N PRO A 315 10.40 7.88 7.78
CA PRO A 315 11.24 8.70 6.93
C PRO A 315 12.33 9.41 7.74
N TYR A 316 13.52 9.44 7.20
CA TYR A 316 14.60 10.32 7.61
C TYR A 316 14.87 11.30 6.48
N VAL A 317 14.27 12.49 6.57
CA VAL A 317 14.37 13.53 5.53
C VAL A 317 15.75 14.19 5.62
N ILE A 318 16.48 14.21 4.49
CA ILE A 318 17.85 14.71 4.41
C ILE A 318 17.90 15.99 3.57
N GLY A 319 17.15 16.05 2.46
CA GLY A 319 17.03 17.21 1.60
C GLY A 319 17.62 17.00 0.22
N SER A 320 18.96 17.02 0.06
CA SER A 320 19.60 16.84 -1.25
C SER A 320 19.66 15.36 -1.70
N ASN A 321 19.80 15.13 -3.00
CA ASN A 321 19.97 13.77 -3.54
C ASN A 321 21.34 13.19 -3.16
N GLU A 322 22.36 14.03 -3.20
CA GLU A 322 23.76 13.67 -2.93
C GLU A 322 23.91 13.22 -1.47
N ASP A 323 23.39 14.03 -0.53
CA ASP A 323 23.46 13.71 0.90
C ASP A 323 22.64 12.46 1.23
N ALA A 324 21.47 12.28 0.60
CA ALA A 324 20.66 11.08 0.79
C ALA A 324 21.35 9.80 0.27
N ILE A 325 22.14 9.90 -0.80
CA ILE A 325 22.95 8.77 -1.31
C ILE A 325 24.09 8.48 -0.32
N ALA A 326 24.83 9.51 0.11
CA ALA A 326 25.94 9.36 1.05
C ALA A 326 25.46 8.76 2.38
N GLU A 327 24.31 9.21 2.87
CA GLU A 327 23.73 8.68 4.10
C GLU A 327 23.26 7.21 3.94
N ALA A 328 22.67 6.86 2.80
CA ALA A 328 22.33 5.45 2.51
C ALA A 328 23.59 4.56 2.53
N GLU A 329 24.70 5.01 1.93
CA GLU A 329 25.97 4.28 1.96
C GLU A 329 26.52 4.12 3.39
N ARG A 330 26.34 5.12 4.24
CA ARG A 330 26.73 5.05 5.65
C ARG A 330 25.96 3.95 6.39
N PHE A 331 24.64 3.89 6.22
CA PHE A 331 23.82 2.81 6.79
C PHE A 331 24.21 1.44 6.22
N GLN A 332 24.49 1.36 4.92
CA GLN A 332 24.93 0.10 4.30
C GLN A 332 26.28 -0.39 4.85
N LYS A 333 27.24 0.52 5.09
CA LYS A 333 28.52 0.19 5.76
C LYS A 333 28.29 -0.30 7.20
N ALA A 334 27.24 0.16 7.86
CA ALA A 334 26.86 -0.30 9.20
C ALA A 334 26.03 -1.61 9.20
N GLY A 335 25.77 -2.20 8.03
CA GLY A 335 25.06 -3.47 7.89
C GLY A 335 23.57 -3.37 7.57
N PHE A 336 23.06 -2.17 7.21
CA PHE A 336 21.64 -1.94 6.97
C PHE A 336 21.38 -1.50 5.53
N TYR A 337 20.60 -2.28 4.79
CA TYR A 337 20.23 -1.94 3.41
C TYR A 337 19.03 -1.00 3.42
N VAL A 338 19.30 0.28 3.27
CA VAL A 338 18.30 1.31 3.07
C VAL A 338 18.62 2.09 1.80
N LEU A 339 17.58 2.40 1.03
CA LEU A 339 17.70 3.09 -0.26
C LEU A 339 17.26 4.55 -0.14
N PRO A 340 17.95 5.47 -0.83
CA PRO A 340 17.53 6.86 -0.88
C PRO A 340 16.32 7.01 -1.79
N ILE A 341 15.25 7.62 -1.29
CA ILE A 341 14.08 8.04 -2.05
C ILE A 341 14.29 9.46 -2.54
N ARG A 342 14.19 9.65 -3.85
CA ARG A 342 14.54 10.89 -4.54
C ARG A 342 13.44 11.30 -5.52
N PRO A 343 13.45 12.54 -6.05
CA PRO A 343 12.57 12.93 -7.13
C PRO A 343 12.60 11.95 -8.32
N PRO A 344 11.50 11.71 -9.03
CA PRO A 344 10.18 12.36 -8.85
C PRO A 344 9.29 11.70 -7.79
N THR A 345 9.75 10.67 -7.07
CA THR A 345 8.95 9.96 -6.06
C THR A 345 8.57 10.86 -4.88
N VAL A 346 9.48 11.75 -4.52
CA VAL A 346 9.27 12.82 -3.51
C VAL A 346 9.59 14.18 -4.13
N PRO A 347 9.09 15.29 -3.57
CA PRO A 347 9.42 16.63 -4.07
C PRO A 347 10.94 16.94 -4.06
N ARG A 348 11.37 17.87 -4.90
CA ARG A 348 12.76 18.36 -4.88
C ARG A 348 13.08 18.98 -3.52
N GLY A 349 14.29 18.73 -3.01
CA GLY A 349 14.73 19.19 -1.70
C GLY A 349 14.18 18.40 -0.52
N THR A 350 13.52 17.25 -0.76
CA THR A 350 13.00 16.38 0.29
C THR A 350 13.44 14.93 0.12
N ALA A 351 14.62 14.72 -0.48
CA ALA A 351 15.22 13.39 -0.57
C ALA A 351 15.43 12.83 0.84
N ARG A 352 15.21 11.55 1.01
CA ARG A 352 15.13 10.89 2.32
C ARG A 352 15.58 9.43 2.26
N LEU A 353 15.96 8.89 3.40
CA LEU A 353 15.92 7.45 3.61
C LEU A 353 14.52 7.08 4.13
N ARG A 354 13.91 6.06 3.53
CA ARG A 354 12.65 5.50 3.99
C ARG A 354 12.94 4.18 4.68
N PHE A 355 12.98 4.19 6.00
CA PHE A 355 13.08 2.96 6.78
C PHE A 355 11.75 2.24 6.77
N SER A 356 11.77 1.01 6.34
CA SER A 356 10.63 0.11 6.28
C SER A 356 10.93 -1.04 7.22
N LEU A 357 10.34 -1.00 8.42
CA LEU A 357 10.62 -1.97 9.48
C LEU A 357 9.90 -3.29 9.22
N SER A 358 10.48 -4.36 9.72
CA SER A 358 9.94 -5.71 9.66
C SER A 358 9.95 -6.34 11.05
N ALA A 359 8.91 -7.11 11.38
CA ALA A 359 8.73 -7.72 12.69
C ALA A 359 9.71 -8.88 12.98
N ASP A 360 10.50 -9.31 12.00
CA ASP A 360 11.58 -10.29 12.19
C ASP A 360 12.91 -9.66 12.65
N LEU A 361 12.99 -8.32 12.71
CA LEU A 361 14.15 -7.64 13.30
C LEU A 361 14.25 -7.96 14.80
N SER A 362 15.39 -8.55 15.22
CA SER A 362 15.65 -8.74 16.63
C SER A 362 15.87 -7.41 17.35
N GLU A 363 15.59 -7.35 18.65
CA GLU A 363 15.89 -6.18 19.49
C GLU A 363 17.38 -5.80 19.43
N GLU A 364 18.29 -6.76 19.38
CA GLU A 364 19.71 -6.51 19.24
C GLU A 364 20.02 -5.79 17.91
N THR A 365 19.50 -6.31 16.79
CA THR A 365 19.68 -5.71 15.47
C THR A 365 19.06 -4.32 15.40
N PHE A 366 17.87 -4.14 16.00
CA PHE A 366 17.20 -2.86 16.04
C PHE A 366 17.97 -1.83 16.88
N ASN A 367 18.52 -2.21 18.04
CA ASN A 367 19.35 -1.31 18.85
C ASN A 367 20.62 -0.90 18.09
N ARG A 368 21.28 -1.82 17.37
CA ARG A 368 22.39 -1.47 16.46
C ARG A 368 21.99 -0.46 15.39
N LEU A 369 20.75 -0.55 14.86
CA LEU A 369 20.23 0.47 13.93
C LEU A 369 20.13 1.85 14.60
N LEU A 370 19.63 1.92 15.83
CA LEU A 370 19.55 3.17 16.58
C LEU A 370 20.93 3.76 16.88
N ASP A 371 21.94 2.91 17.19
CA ASP A 371 23.31 3.34 17.43
C ASP A 371 23.93 4.03 16.20
N VAL A 372 23.57 3.64 14.99
CA VAL A 372 24.02 4.34 13.77
C VAL A 372 23.60 5.80 13.77
N PHE A 373 22.44 6.16 14.34
CA PHE A 373 22.03 7.55 14.49
C PHE A 373 22.82 8.30 15.57
N HIS A 374 23.39 7.62 16.56
CA HIS A 374 24.17 8.25 17.65
C HIS A 374 25.63 8.54 17.28
N THR A 375 26.16 7.89 16.24
CA THR A 375 27.56 8.06 15.78
C THR A 375 27.74 9.21 14.79
N ILE A 376 26.80 10.13 14.70
CA ILE A 376 26.83 11.31 13.83
C ILE A 376 27.12 12.58 14.62
#